data_9c1c535982f16e7dc252fe5a3e0518dc
#
_entry.id   9c1c535982f16e7dc252fe5a3e0518dc
#
_cell.length_a   1.000
_cell.length_b   1.000
_cell.length_c   1.000
_cell.angle_alpha   90.00
_cell.angle_beta   90.00
_cell.angle_gamma   90.00
#
_symmetry.space_group_name_H-M   'P 1'
#
loop_
_entity.id
_entity.type
_entity.pdbx_description
1 polymer ?
#
loop_
_entity_poly.entity_id
_entity_poly.type
_entity_poly.pdbx_seq_one_letter_code
_entity_poly.pdbx_strand_id
1 'polypeptide(L)'
;MFNCTRRNFLIGGAANVFLTGLNLSTPVGASIGPKKNLIVVMLRGGLDGLSAVPAIGDKKFKKYRKNLYGEYSKDVFKISADFGLHPRLEYFNTLYGRNEAAVVHATNTPYVDRSHFDGQDVMMSGATRPYAVKTGWLGRGMVAANIMDVGLTLSLPIPLLLRGAKQKDNYFPAEGIIPKDATLEKLISAYRNDDDMKMVMENIRRRPVSQFYGENDTRNLAKHTGRILKDELGPNVAVFDMDGFDTHA
;
A
#
# COMPACT_ATOMS: atom_id res chain seq x y z
N MET A 1 9.68 -5.25 -36.43
CA MET A 1 8.36 -4.62 -36.31
C MET A 1 7.72 -5.16 -35.02
N PHE A 2 7.71 -4.37 -33.94
CA PHE A 2 7.12 -4.81 -32.69
C PHE A 2 5.61 -4.64 -32.77
N ASN A 3 4.85 -5.73 -32.69
CA ASN A 3 3.41 -5.69 -32.61
C ASN A 3 2.99 -5.13 -31.24
N CYS A 4 2.69 -3.84 -31.23
CA CYS A 4 2.13 -3.18 -30.06
C CYS A 4 0.63 -3.50 -29.97
N THR A 5 0.25 -4.46 -29.13
CA THR A 5 -1.15 -4.73 -28.84
C THR A 5 -1.72 -3.70 -27.87
N ARG A 6 -3.04 -3.45 -27.89
CA ARG A 6 -3.72 -2.56 -26.94
C ARG A 6 -3.39 -2.90 -25.48
N ARG A 7 -3.20 -4.19 -25.19
CA ARG A 7 -2.80 -4.70 -23.87
C ARG A 7 -1.38 -4.26 -23.50
N ASN A 8 -0.42 -4.35 -24.42
CA ASN A 8 0.96 -3.91 -24.19
C ASN A 8 1.06 -2.39 -24.06
N PHE A 9 0.20 -1.64 -24.77
CA PHE A 9 0.09 -0.20 -24.62
C PHE A 9 -0.44 0.19 -23.23
N LEU A 10 -1.46 -0.49 -22.72
CA LEU A 10 -2.02 -0.20 -21.39
C LEU A 10 -1.04 -0.58 -20.26
N ILE A 11 -0.35 -1.72 -20.39
CA ILE A 11 0.69 -2.13 -19.43
C ILE A 11 1.88 -1.17 -19.48
N GLY A 12 2.34 -0.81 -20.65
CA GLY A 12 3.42 0.16 -20.83
C GLY A 12 3.00 1.58 -20.46
N GLY A 13 1.76 1.98 -20.73
CA GLY A 13 1.21 3.29 -20.39
C GLY A 13 1.05 3.49 -18.88
N ALA A 14 0.51 2.50 -18.17
CA ALA A 14 0.38 2.58 -16.72
C ALA A 14 1.74 2.64 -16.02
N ALA A 15 2.72 1.83 -16.48
CA ALA A 15 4.08 1.88 -15.94
C ALA A 15 4.77 3.22 -16.24
N ASN A 16 4.57 3.78 -17.43
CA ASN A 16 5.15 5.09 -17.78
C ASN A 16 4.51 6.25 -17.02
N VAL A 17 3.19 6.26 -16.84
CA VAL A 17 2.51 7.30 -16.04
C VAL A 17 3.02 7.26 -14.59
N PHE A 18 3.22 6.06 -14.04
CA PHE A 18 3.79 5.92 -12.70
C PHE A 18 5.25 6.41 -12.63
N LEU A 19 6.08 6.04 -13.61
CA LEU A 19 7.51 6.39 -13.64
C LEU A 19 7.75 7.87 -13.99
N THR A 20 6.99 8.43 -14.93
CA THR A 20 7.15 9.85 -15.33
C THR A 20 6.55 10.82 -14.32
N GLY A 21 5.45 10.44 -13.66
CA GLY A 21 4.85 11.25 -12.59
C GLY A 21 5.74 11.40 -11.36
N LEU A 22 6.61 10.42 -11.09
CA LEU A 22 7.50 10.43 -9.94
C LEU A 22 8.88 11.06 -10.24
N ASN A 23 9.19 11.38 -11.51
CA ASN A 23 10.55 11.84 -11.91
C ASN A 23 11.68 10.98 -11.29
N LEU A 24 11.52 9.66 -11.32
CA LEU A 24 12.45 8.70 -10.73
C LEU A 24 13.75 8.53 -11.55
N SER A 25 13.92 9.28 -12.63
CA SER A 25 15.02 9.15 -13.57
C SER A 25 16.13 10.20 -13.42
N THR A 26 16.21 10.89 -12.29
CA THR A 26 17.39 11.74 -12.05
C THR A 26 18.53 10.93 -11.46
N PRO A 27 19.71 10.91 -12.09
CA PRO A 27 20.91 10.36 -11.44
C PRO A 27 21.18 11.15 -10.16
N VAL A 28 21.77 10.47 -9.20
CA VAL A 28 22.15 10.96 -7.87
C VAL A 28 22.86 12.32 -7.94
N GLY A 29 22.09 13.38 -7.99
CA GLY A 29 22.45 14.71 -7.65
C GLY A 29 21.34 15.19 -6.74
N ALA A 30 21.69 15.76 -5.60
CA ALA A 30 20.73 16.21 -4.59
C ALA A 30 19.52 16.88 -5.26
N SER A 31 18.37 16.24 -5.19
CA SER A 31 17.13 16.80 -5.72
C SER A 31 16.84 18.07 -4.94
N ILE A 32 17.01 19.24 -5.56
CA ILE A 32 16.68 20.56 -5.00
C ILE A 32 15.14 20.76 -4.95
N GLY A 33 14.36 19.69 -5.09
CA GLY A 33 12.90 19.71 -5.03
C GLY A 33 12.36 19.15 -3.72
N PRO A 34 11.10 19.44 -3.39
CA PRO A 34 10.47 18.87 -2.20
C PRO A 34 10.49 17.34 -2.28
N LYS A 35 10.72 16.70 -1.15
CA LYS A 35 10.70 15.24 -0.99
C LYS A 35 9.39 14.68 -1.54
N LYS A 36 9.47 13.69 -2.43
CA LYS A 36 8.31 12.99 -3.00
C LYS A 36 8.19 11.62 -2.36
N ASN A 37 7.01 11.32 -1.87
CA ASN A 37 6.73 10.05 -1.20
C ASN A 37 5.74 9.22 -2.04
N LEU A 38 5.95 7.90 -2.08
CA LEU A 38 5.03 6.92 -2.62
C LEU A 38 4.49 6.05 -1.49
N ILE A 39 3.18 6.03 -1.33
CA ILE A 39 2.51 5.15 -0.39
C ILE A 39 1.64 4.17 -1.18
N VAL A 40 1.85 2.88 -0.98
CA VAL A 40 0.99 1.84 -1.55
C VAL A 40 0.16 1.23 -0.43
N VAL A 41 -1.15 1.35 -0.54
CA VAL A 41 -2.11 0.76 0.40
C VAL A 41 -2.76 -0.45 -0.27
N MET A 42 -2.61 -1.63 0.35
CA MET A 42 -3.23 -2.86 -0.11
C MET A 42 -4.52 -3.11 0.64
N LEU A 43 -5.64 -3.14 -0.07
CA LEU A 43 -6.94 -3.48 0.50
C LEU A 43 -7.13 -5.00 0.46
N ARG A 44 -6.90 -5.66 1.61
CA ARG A 44 -6.85 -7.12 1.68
C ARG A 44 -8.24 -7.73 1.92
N GLY A 45 -8.51 -8.82 1.23
CA GLY A 45 -9.75 -9.58 1.37
C GLY A 45 -10.72 -9.42 0.20
N GLY A 46 -10.33 -8.71 -0.86
CA GLY A 46 -11.14 -8.67 -2.09
C GLY A 46 -12.22 -7.59 -2.08
N LEU A 47 -11.85 -6.35 -1.76
CA LEU A 47 -12.77 -5.22 -1.91
C LEU A 47 -13.41 -5.22 -3.30
N ASP A 48 -14.73 -5.28 -3.36
CA ASP A 48 -15.49 -5.16 -4.61
C ASP A 48 -15.42 -3.72 -5.14
N GLY A 49 -14.74 -3.54 -6.27
CA GLY A 49 -14.59 -2.22 -6.90
C GLY A 49 -15.92 -1.56 -7.25
N LEU A 50 -16.96 -2.33 -7.58
CA LEU A 50 -18.30 -1.80 -7.84
C LEU A 50 -19.07 -1.41 -6.57
N SER A 51 -18.66 -1.89 -5.41
CA SER A 51 -19.16 -1.40 -4.13
C SER A 51 -18.51 -0.07 -3.74
N ALA A 52 -17.20 0.07 -3.98
CA ALA A 52 -16.48 1.32 -3.69
C ALA A 52 -16.83 2.43 -4.71
N VAL A 53 -16.94 2.05 -5.99
CA VAL A 53 -17.21 2.99 -7.10
C VAL A 53 -18.32 2.42 -7.98
N PRO A 54 -19.58 2.51 -7.53
CA PRO A 54 -20.72 1.95 -8.23
C PRO A 54 -20.98 2.59 -9.59
N ALA A 55 -21.26 1.74 -10.59
CA ALA A 55 -21.63 2.16 -11.94
C ALA A 55 -23.09 2.56 -12.02
N ILE A 56 -23.47 3.65 -11.36
CA ILE A 56 -24.85 4.10 -11.17
C ILE A 56 -25.62 4.40 -12.47
N GLY A 57 -24.90 4.80 -13.53
CA GLY A 57 -25.48 5.05 -14.85
C GLY A 57 -25.65 3.80 -15.72
N ASP A 58 -25.04 2.67 -15.36
CA ASP A 58 -25.12 1.43 -16.13
C ASP A 58 -26.43 0.69 -15.81
N LYS A 59 -27.30 0.52 -16.82
CA LYS A 59 -28.54 -0.25 -16.70
C LYS A 59 -28.30 -1.72 -16.29
N LYS A 60 -27.16 -2.30 -16.68
CA LYS A 60 -26.79 -3.66 -16.33
C LYS A 60 -26.42 -3.76 -14.85
N PHE A 61 -25.74 -2.77 -14.29
CA PHE A 61 -25.44 -2.69 -12.86
C PHE A 61 -26.73 -2.75 -12.04
N LYS A 62 -27.71 -1.92 -12.36
CA LYS A 62 -29.03 -1.94 -11.74
C LYS A 62 -29.73 -3.30 -11.86
N LYS A 63 -29.61 -3.95 -13.04
CA LYS A 63 -30.26 -5.26 -13.29
C LYS A 63 -29.62 -6.40 -12.50
N TYR A 64 -28.28 -6.48 -12.49
CA TYR A 64 -27.55 -7.63 -11.97
C TYR A 64 -27.11 -7.47 -10.50
N ARG A 65 -27.05 -6.24 -10.01
CA ARG A 65 -26.62 -5.90 -8.65
C ARG A 65 -27.70 -5.10 -7.89
N LYS A 66 -28.95 -5.54 -7.94
CA LYS A 66 -30.12 -4.82 -7.40
C LYS A 66 -29.94 -4.38 -5.95
N ASN A 67 -29.42 -5.24 -5.08
CA ASN A 67 -29.25 -4.94 -3.65
C ASN A 67 -28.24 -3.79 -3.47
N LEU A 68 -27.05 -3.90 -4.05
CA LEU A 68 -26.03 -2.85 -4.00
C LEU A 68 -26.53 -1.55 -4.63
N TYR A 69 -27.27 -1.63 -5.74
CA TYR A 69 -27.85 -0.44 -6.36
C TYR A 69 -28.84 0.25 -5.44
N GLY A 70 -29.67 -0.54 -4.74
CA GLY A 70 -30.67 -0.02 -3.78
C GLY A 70 -30.02 0.67 -2.58
N GLU A 71 -28.90 0.14 -2.11
CA GLU A 71 -28.17 0.72 -0.98
C GLU A 71 -27.49 2.06 -1.32
N TYR A 72 -26.91 2.18 -2.50
CA TYR A 72 -26.02 3.31 -2.84
C TYR A 72 -26.67 4.35 -3.76
N SER A 73 -27.77 4.04 -4.45
CA SER A 73 -28.30 4.89 -5.50
C SER A 73 -28.75 6.28 -5.04
N LYS A 74 -29.00 6.48 -3.75
CA LYS A 74 -29.50 7.74 -3.19
C LYS A 74 -28.41 8.65 -2.65
N ASP A 75 -27.30 8.10 -2.16
CA ASP A 75 -26.32 8.82 -1.35
C ASP A 75 -24.91 8.82 -1.93
N VAL A 76 -24.71 8.32 -3.15
CA VAL A 76 -23.40 8.31 -3.80
C VAL A 76 -22.93 9.73 -4.17
N PHE A 77 -21.64 9.98 -4.04
CA PHE A 77 -21.01 11.16 -4.62
C PHE A 77 -20.82 10.94 -6.12
N LYS A 78 -21.58 11.63 -6.95
CA LYS A 78 -21.47 11.52 -8.41
C LYS A 78 -20.13 12.09 -8.88
N ILE A 79 -19.32 11.27 -9.55
CA ILE A 79 -18.04 11.68 -10.16
C ILE A 79 -18.11 11.73 -11.68
N SER A 80 -19.11 11.10 -12.29
CA SER A 80 -19.41 11.19 -13.73
C SER A 80 -20.90 10.86 -13.98
N ALA A 81 -21.29 10.82 -15.24
CA ALA A 81 -22.63 10.36 -15.63
C ALA A 81 -22.87 8.88 -15.26
N ASP A 82 -21.82 8.07 -15.32
CA ASP A 82 -21.91 6.62 -15.15
C ASP A 82 -21.48 6.13 -13.78
N PHE A 83 -20.63 6.87 -13.04
CA PHE A 83 -20.02 6.42 -11.81
C PHE A 83 -20.24 7.37 -10.63
N GLY A 84 -20.30 6.76 -9.45
CA GLY A 84 -20.30 7.46 -8.18
C GLY A 84 -19.27 6.86 -7.22
N LEU A 85 -18.99 7.56 -6.13
CA LEU A 85 -18.20 7.04 -5.01
C LEU A 85 -19.15 6.60 -3.89
N HIS A 86 -18.76 5.54 -3.19
CA HIS A 86 -19.46 5.11 -1.99
C HIS A 86 -19.58 6.26 -0.97
N PRO A 87 -20.68 6.41 -0.23
CA PRO A 87 -20.89 7.52 0.71
C PRO A 87 -19.78 7.66 1.77
N ARG A 88 -19.16 6.57 2.18
CA ARG A 88 -18.02 6.59 3.13
C ARG A 88 -16.70 7.10 2.54
N LEU A 89 -16.63 7.38 1.24
CA LEU A 89 -15.46 7.94 0.57
C LEU A 89 -15.53 9.49 0.46
N GLU A 90 -16.10 10.15 1.45
CA GLU A 90 -16.28 11.61 1.48
C GLU A 90 -14.96 12.37 1.28
N TYR A 91 -13.91 11.98 2.01
CA TYR A 91 -12.61 12.63 1.85
C TYR A 91 -12.01 12.37 0.47
N PHE A 92 -12.15 11.15 -0.05
CA PHE A 92 -11.71 10.84 -1.41
C PHE A 92 -12.48 11.67 -2.45
N ASN A 93 -13.78 11.87 -2.26
CA ASN A 93 -14.59 12.75 -3.10
C ASN A 93 -14.08 14.20 -3.07
N THR A 94 -13.66 14.69 -1.90
CA THR A 94 -13.05 16.02 -1.77
C THR A 94 -11.76 16.12 -2.58
N LEU A 95 -10.89 15.10 -2.50
CA LEU A 95 -9.65 15.04 -3.29
C LEU A 95 -9.94 14.95 -4.80
N TYR A 96 -10.94 14.15 -5.17
CA TYR A 96 -11.37 14.01 -6.56
C TYR A 96 -11.82 15.35 -7.14
N GLY A 97 -12.63 16.11 -6.41
CA GLY A 97 -13.08 17.46 -6.81
C GLY A 97 -11.94 18.48 -6.94
N ARG A 98 -10.81 18.24 -6.29
CA ARG A 98 -9.59 19.06 -6.41
C ARG A 98 -8.62 18.57 -7.49
N ASN A 99 -8.96 17.54 -8.24
CA ASN A 99 -8.07 16.84 -9.18
C ASN A 99 -6.82 16.23 -8.49
N GLU A 100 -6.92 15.89 -7.21
CA GLU A 100 -5.87 15.26 -6.40
C GLU A 100 -6.09 13.74 -6.25
N ALA A 101 -7.17 13.20 -6.80
CA ALA A 101 -7.48 11.78 -6.81
C ALA A 101 -8.02 11.36 -8.18
N ALA A 102 -7.81 10.09 -8.51
CA ALA A 102 -8.33 9.46 -9.72
C ALA A 102 -8.80 8.03 -9.43
N VAL A 103 -9.72 7.53 -10.24
CA VAL A 103 -10.19 6.14 -10.22
C VAL A 103 -9.86 5.50 -11.55
N VAL A 104 -9.27 4.31 -11.51
CA VAL A 104 -9.02 3.49 -12.70
C VAL A 104 -9.99 2.32 -12.68
N HIS A 105 -10.97 2.36 -13.57
CA HIS A 105 -12.01 1.34 -13.67
C HIS A 105 -11.57 0.12 -14.46
N ALA A 106 -12.27 -1.00 -14.26
CA ALA A 106 -12.11 -2.25 -15.02
C ALA A 106 -10.66 -2.77 -15.06
N THR A 107 -9.95 -2.58 -13.97
CA THR A 107 -8.61 -3.16 -13.76
C THR A 107 -8.70 -4.44 -12.96
N ASN A 108 -7.99 -5.48 -13.39
CA ASN A 108 -7.89 -6.74 -12.68
C ASN A 108 -6.54 -7.41 -12.95
N THR A 109 -6.21 -8.37 -12.12
CA THR A 109 -5.12 -9.30 -12.40
C THR A 109 -5.57 -10.39 -13.37
N PRO A 110 -4.67 -11.15 -14.00
CA PRO A 110 -5.05 -12.30 -14.82
C PRO A 110 -5.61 -13.48 -14.02
N TYR A 111 -5.58 -13.43 -12.70
CA TYR A 111 -6.11 -14.44 -11.81
C TYR A 111 -7.65 -14.40 -11.81
N VAL A 112 -8.30 -15.56 -12.05
CA VAL A 112 -9.76 -15.67 -12.18
C VAL A 112 -10.40 -16.63 -11.18
N ASP A 113 -9.59 -17.32 -10.37
CA ASP A 113 -10.08 -18.20 -9.33
C ASP A 113 -10.51 -17.41 -8.06
N ARG A 114 -10.98 -18.11 -7.03
CA ARG A 114 -11.63 -17.49 -5.87
C ARG A 114 -10.78 -17.43 -4.60
N SER A 115 -9.46 -17.66 -4.70
CA SER A 115 -8.56 -17.56 -3.55
C SER A 115 -8.08 -16.13 -3.37
N HIS A 116 -8.40 -15.49 -2.28
CA HIS A 116 -7.90 -14.15 -1.93
C HIS A 116 -6.37 -14.14 -1.83
N PHE A 117 -5.77 -15.22 -1.29
CA PHE A 117 -4.31 -15.32 -1.12
C PHE A 117 -3.59 -15.39 -2.47
N ASP A 118 -4.11 -16.18 -3.39
CA ASP A 118 -3.54 -16.32 -4.73
C ASP A 118 -3.71 -15.04 -5.54
N GLY A 119 -4.87 -14.41 -5.46
CA GLY A 119 -5.13 -13.12 -6.10
C GLY A 119 -4.20 -12.02 -5.58
N GLN A 120 -3.95 -11.99 -4.27
CA GLN A 120 -3.03 -11.05 -3.65
C GLN A 120 -1.57 -11.33 -4.04
N ASP A 121 -1.17 -12.61 -4.13
CA ASP A 121 0.17 -12.96 -4.61
C ASP A 121 0.40 -12.45 -6.02
N VAL A 122 -0.54 -12.70 -6.94
CA VAL A 122 -0.47 -12.21 -8.32
C VAL A 122 -0.44 -10.68 -8.36
N MET A 123 -1.25 -10.01 -7.56
CA MET A 123 -1.29 -8.54 -7.48
C MET A 123 0.03 -7.96 -6.97
N MET A 124 0.62 -8.55 -5.93
CA MET A 124 1.87 -8.08 -5.34
C MET A 124 3.10 -8.45 -6.17
N SER A 125 3.10 -9.63 -6.78
CA SER A 125 4.21 -10.09 -7.62
C SER A 125 4.19 -9.49 -9.02
N GLY A 126 3.01 -9.12 -9.54
CA GLY A 126 2.81 -8.76 -10.94
C GLY A 126 2.97 -9.95 -11.89
N ALA A 127 2.91 -11.18 -11.38
CA ALA A 127 2.99 -12.41 -12.16
C ALA A 127 1.65 -12.73 -12.86
N THR A 128 1.66 -13.68 -13.77
CA THR A 128 0.45 -14.15 -14.45
C THR A 128 -0.26 -15.29 -13.72
N ARG A 129 0.40 -15.91 -12.76
CA ARG A 129 -0.12 -17.00 -11.91
C ARG A 129 0.46 -16.93 -10.51
N PRO A 130 -0.25 -17.46 -9.49
CA PRO A 130 0.21 -17.45 -8.12
C PRO A 130 1.58 -18.12 -7.95
N TYR A 131 2.37 -17.57 -7.05
CA TYR A 131 3.67 -18.09 -6.59
C TYR A 131 4.74 -18.26 -7.67
N ALA A 132 4.52 -17.75 -8.87
CA ALA A 132 5.47 -17.85 -9.99
C ALA A 132 6.70 -16.97 -9.77
N VAL A 133 6.57 -15.87 -9.04
CA VAL A 133 7.65 -14.91 -8.79
C VAL A 133 7.75 -14.64 -7.29
N LYS A 134 8.98 -14.72 -6.76
CA LYS A 134 9.26 -14.54 -5.32
C LYS A 134 9.56 -13.10 -4.91
N THR A 135 9.50 -12.17 -5.86
CA THR A 135 9.72 -10.73 -5.65
C THR A 135 8.50 -9.92 -6.06
N GLY A 136 8.30 -8.78 -5.40
CA GLY A 136 7.21 -7.87 -5.72
C GLY A 136 7.53 -6.90 -6.85
N TRP A 137 6.51 -6.43 -7.55
CA TRP A 137 6.70 -5.46 -8.63
C TRP A 137 7.25 -4.13 -8.12
N LEU A 138 6.88 -3.69 -6.90
CA LEU A 138 7.38 -2.46 -6.31
C LEU A 138 8.86 -2.58 -5.95
N GLY A 139 9.26 -3.68 -5.29
CA GLY A 139 10.67 -3.93 -4.96
C GLY A 139 11.56 -3.97 -6.21
N ARG A 140 11.11 -4.64 -7.28
CA ARG A 140 11.82 -4.63 -8.58
C ARG A 140 11.82 -3.23 -9.22
N GLY A 141 10.69 -2.50 -9.11
CA GLY A 141 10.57 -1.14 -9.61
C GLY A 141 11.55 -0.18 -8.92
N MET A 142 11.72 -0.29 -7.60
CA MET A 142 12.72 0.48 -6.86
C MET A 142 14.13 0.22 -7.38
N VAL A 143 14.49 -1.04 -7.63
CA VAL A 143 15.80 -1.40 -8.19
C VAL A 143 15.95 -0.85 -9.61
N ALA A 144 14.96 -1.01 -10.46
CA ALA A 144 14.98 -0.54 -11.85
C ALA A 144 15.08 1.00 -11.94
N ALA A 145 14.44 1.70 -11.01
CA ALA A 145 14.48 3.15 -10.91
C ALA A 145 15.71 3.68 -10.14
N ASN A 146 16.61 2.77 -9.73
CA ASN A 146 17.79 3.09 -8.92
C ASN A 146 17.46 3.86 -7.61
N ILE A 147 16.30 3.55 -7.03
CA ILE A 147 15.91 4.08 -5.72
C ILE A 147 16.74 3.34 -4.67
N MET A 148 17.68 4.05 -4.07
CA MET A 148 18.58 3.52 -3.03
C MET A 148 17.97 3.63 -1.63
N ASP A 149 16.80 4.22 -1.53
CA ASP A 149 16.10 4.45 -0.27
C ASP A 149 15.46 3.17 0.28
N VAL A 150 15.12 3.21 1.56
CA VAL A 150 14.48 2.09 2.25
C VAL A 150 13.01 1.99 1.82
N GLY A 151 12.59 0.81 1.38
CA GLY A 151 11.17 0.46 1.26
C GLY A 151 10.64 0.09 2.64
N LEU A 152 9.83 0.96 3.24
CA LEU A 152 9.24 0.74 4.57
C LEU A 152 7.91 0.00 4.46
N THR A 153 7.72 -1.02 5.29
CA THR A 153 6.39 -1.59 5.51
C THR A 153 5.92 -1.37 6.95
N LEU A 154 4.64 -1.11 7.12
CA LEU A 154 4.01 -0.99 8.43
C LEU A 154 3.24 -2.28 8.77
N SER A 155 3.84 -3.41 8.48
CA SER A 155 3.28 -4.74 8.74
C SER A 155 4.37 -5.75 9.01
N LEU A 156 4.01 -6.89 9.58
CA LEU A 156 4.85 -8.08 9.73
C LEU A 156 4.17 -9.27 9.07
N PRO A 157 4.88 -10.06 8.30
CA PRO A 157 6.24 -9.91 7.77
C PRO A 157 6.30 -8.89 6.60
N ILE A 158 7.52 -8.61 6.11
CA ILE A 158 7.70 -7.77 4.91
C ILE A 158 6.90 -8.38 3.75
N PRO A 159 5.93 -7.64 3.19
CA PRO A 159 5.05 -8.16 2.15
C PRO A 159 5.79 -8.48 0.87
N LEU A 160 5.24 -9.41 0.08
CA LEU A 160 5.80 -9.79 -1.21
C LEU A 160 6.04 -8.56 -2.11
N LEU A 161 5.20 -7.55 -2.02
CA LEU A 161 5.27 -6.31 -2.79
C LEU A 161 6.64 -5.62 -2.72
N LEU A 162 7.29 -5.61 -1.55
CA LEU A 162 8.62 -5.00 -1.33
C LEU A 162 9.78 -5.98 -1.49
N ARG A 163 9.52 -7.28 -1.59
CA ARG A 163 10.60 -8.25 -1.79
C ARG A 163 11.31 -7.99 -3.12
N GLY A 164 12.64 -8.00 -3.09
CA GLY A 164 13.47 -7.64 -4.23
C GLY A 164 14.01 -6.21 -4.17
N ALA A 165 13.52 -5.34 -3.31
CA ALA A 165 14.16 -4.06 -3.02
C ALA A 165 15.54 -4.30 -2.37
N LYS A 166 16.52 -3.42 -2.68
CA LYS A 166 17.87 -3.50 -2.10
C LYS A 166 17.84 -3.26 -0.60
N GLN A 167 17.15 -2.21 -0.18
CA GLN A 167 16.93 -1.87 1.22
C GLN A 167 15.44 -1.93 1.53
N LYS A 168 15.09 -2.62 2.58
CA LYS A 168 13.72 -2.76 3.07
C LYS A 168 13.73 -2.96 4.56
N ASP A 169 12.78 -2.33 5.22
CA ASP A 169 12.62 -2.41 6.65
C ASP A 169 11.13 -2.51 7.01
N ASN A 170 10.84 -2.92 8.21
CA ASN A 170 9.50 -2.94 8.72
C ASN A 170 9.39 -2.12 10.00
N TYR A 171 8.33 -1.36 10.09
CA TYR A 171 7.89 -0.71 11.31
C TYR A 171 6.56 -1.33 11.71
N PHE A 172 6.54 -1.99 12.83
CA PHE A 172 5.32 -2.48 13.44
C PHE A 172 5.15 -1.77 14.77
N PRO A 173 4.10 -0.95 14.92
CA PRO A 173 3.74 -0.42 16.22
C PRO A 173 3.24 -1.61 17.04
N ALA A 174 4.16 -2.27 17.78
CA ALA A 174 3.80 -3.37 18.65
C ALA A 174 2.83 -2.84 19.70
N GLU A 175 1.61 -3.31 19.68
CA GLU A 175 0.77 -3.25 20.86
C GLU A 175 1.43 -4.11 21.94
N GLY A 176 1.90 -3.44 22.94
CA GLY A 176 2.17 -4.03 24.22
C GLY A 176 3.19 -5.12 24.28
N ILE A 177 3.77 -5.59 24.94
CA ILE A 177 4.80 -6.31 25.66
C ILE A 177 6.13 -5.64 25.31
N ILE A 178 6.25 -4.40 25.71
CA ILE A 178 7.57 -3.93 26.09
C ILE A 178 8.03 -4.89 27.19
N PRO A 179 9.14 -5.61 26.96
CA PRO A 179 9.66 -6.46 28.00
C PRO A 179 9.76 -5.64 29.26
N LYS A 180 9.26 -6.17 30.38
CA LYS A 180 9.48 -5.52 31.68
C LYS A 180 10.95 -5.13 31.78
N ASP A 181 11.27 -4.01 32.38
CA ASP A 181 12.64 -3.48 32.46
C ASP A 181 13.67 -4.56 32.83
N ALA A 182 13.30 -5.45 33.75
CA ALA A 182 14.13 -6.61 34.13
C ALA A 182 14.41 -7.60 32.97
N THR A 183 13.51 -7.75 32.01
CA THR A 183 13.72 -8.60 30.83
C THR A 183 14.59 -7.90 29.81
N LEU A 184 14.38 -6.59 29.63
CA LEU A 184 15.18 -5.77 28.72
C LEU A 184 16.64 -5.72 29.22
N GLU A 185 16.88 -5.54 30.51
CA GLU A 185 18.22 -5.56 31.12
C GLU A 185 18.91 -6.92 30.93
N LYS A 186 18.18 -8.03 31.06
CA LYS A 186 18.72 -9.37 30.77
C LYS A 186 19.09 -9.54 29.30
N LEU A 187 18.28 -9.02 28.38
CA LEU A 187 18.58 -9.05 26.95
C LEU A 187 19.80 -8.19 26.62
N ILE A 188 19.89 -6.98 27.15
CA ILE A 188 21.06 -6.10 27.02
C ILE A 188 22.32 -6.80 27.53
N SER A 189 22.23 -7.46 28.69
CA SER A 189 23.34 -8.21 29.26
C SER A 189 23.73 -9.42 28.41
N ALA A 190 22.75 -10.15 27.87
CA ALA A 190 22.98 -11.32 27.00
C ALA A 190 23.67 -10.94 25.68
N TYR A 191 23.32 -9.81 25.11
CA TYR A 191 23.86 -9.33 23.84
C TYR A 191 24.96 -8.28 23.98
N ARG A 192 25.59 -8.16 25.18
CA ARG A 192 26.63 -7.17 25.47
C ARG A 192 27.84 -7.20 24.54
N ASN A 193 28.14 -8.36 23.94
CA ASN A 193 29.25 -8.56 23.02
C ASN A 193 28.85 -8.52 21.53
N ASP A 194 27.58 -8.19 21.24
CA ASP A 194 27.05 -8.04 19.89
C ASP A 194 26.65 -6.56 19.72
N ASP A 195 27.48 -5.81 19.01
CA ASP A 195 27.32 -4.36 18.87
C ASP A 195 26.03 -3.99 18.15
N ASP A 196 25.59 -4.79 17.17
CA ASP A 196 24.34 -4.54 16.42
C ASP A 196 23.13 -4.76 17.33
N MET A 197 23.10 -5.87 18.07
CA MET A 197 22.03 -6.17 19.01
C MET A 197 21.99 -5.21 20.19
N LYS A 198 23.15 -4.81 20.69
CA LYS A 198 23.26 -3.79 21.73
C LYS A 198 22.65 -2.46 21.28
N MET A 199 22.98 -2.01 20.07
CA MET A 199 22.42 -0.79 19.50
C MET A 199 20.89 -0.89 19.34
N VAL A 200 20.37 -2.04 18.89
CA VAL A 200 18.93 -2.29 18.79
C VAL A 200 18.27 -2.21 20.18
N MET A 201 18.83 -2.85 21.19
CA MET A 201 18.29 -2.84 22.54
C MET A 201 18.32 -1.45 23.19
N GLU A 202 19.39 -0.67 22.99
CA GLU A 202 19.48 0.72 23.43
C GLU A 202 18.45 1.61 22.73
N ASN A 203 18.21 1.39 21.44
CA ASN A 203 17.18 2.09 20.70
C ASN A 203 15.76 1.75 21.20
N ILE A 204 15.50 0.48 21.56
CA ILE A 204 14.25 0.07 22.19
C ILE A 204 14.06 0.79 23.54
N ARG A 205 15.12 0.87 24.37
CA ARG A 205 15.10 1.54 25.67
C ARG A 205 14.86 3.06 25.55
N ARG A 206 15.42 3.70 24.52
CA ARG A 206 15.29 5.15 24.29
C ARG A 206 13.97 5.54 23.63
N ARG A 207 13.28 4.62 22.98
CA ARG A 207 11.97 4.91 22.39
C ARG A 207 11.01 5.19 23.55
N PRO A 208 10.43 6.39 23.62
CA PRO A 208 9.34 6.58 24.55
C PRO A 208 8.32 5.49 24.23
N VAL A 209 7.78 4.86 25.27
CA VAL A 209 6.57 4.05 25.17
C VAL A 209 5.52 5.00 24.67
N SER A 210 5.52 5.26 23.37
CA SER A 210 4.49 6.06 22.80
C SER A 210 3.22 5.27 23.04
N GLN A 211 2.27 5.93 23.64
CA GLN A 211 0.93 5.47 23.96
C GLN A 211 0.20 4.96 22.71
N PHE A 212 0.69 3.87 22.15
CA PHE A 212 0.05 3.12 21.09
C PHE A 212 -0.84 2.04 21.69
N TYR A 213 -1.58 2.44 22.73
CA TYR A 213 -2.67 1.66 23.27
C TYR A 213 -3.93 2.04 22.49
N GLY A 214 -4.28 1.26 21.55
CA GLY A 214 -5.52 1.36 20.80
C GLY A 214 -5.40 0.55 19.54
N GLU A 215 -6.34 -0.32 19.35
CA GLU A 215 -6.58 -1.20 18.21
C GLU A 215 -5.71 -0.90 16.98
N ASN A 216 -5.28 -1.92 16.26
CA ASN A 216 -4.64 -1.83 14.93
C ASN A 216 -5.53 -1.06 13.94
N ASP A 217 -5.85 0.18 14.29
CA ASP A 217 -6.67 1.06 13.51
C ASP A 217 -5.82 1.57 12.34
N THR A 218 -6.25 1.25 11.15
CA THR A 218 -5.69 1.75 9.89
C THR A 218 -5.44 3.26 9.91
N ARG A 219 -6.27 4.01 10.63
CA ARG A 219 -6.10 5.46 10.81
C ARG A 219 -4.80 5.78 11.57
N ASN A 220 -4.48 5.02 12.60
CA ASN A 220 -3.25 5.19 13.36
C ASN A 220 -2.04 4.79 12.52
N LEU A 221 -2.12 3.68 11.78
CA LEU A 221 -1.08 3.30 10.82
C LEU A 221 -0.84 4.40 9.78
N ALA A 222 -1.89 4.96 9.19
CA ALA A 222 -1.77 6.05 8.24
C ALA A 222 -1.13 7.31 8.85
N LYS A 223 -1.48 7.69 10.07
CA LYS A 223 -0.86 8.81 10.80
C LYS A 223 0.63 8.58 11.04
N HIS A 224 1.00 7.34 11.44
CA HIS A 224 2.40 6.98 11.64
C HIS A 224 3.19 7.01 10.35
N THR A 225 2.65 6.40 9.30
CA THR A 225 3.24 6.47 7.97
C THR A 225 3.51 7.91 7.58
N GLY A 226 2.51 8.78 7.73
CA GLY A 226 2.64 10.20 7.40
C GLY A 226 3.74 10.91 8.20
N ARG A 227 3.90 10.58 9.50
CA ARG A 227 4.97 11.17 10.34
C ARG A 227 6.36 10.71 9.89
N ILE A 228 6.52 9.40 9.65
CA ILE A 228 7.80 8.82 9.23
C ILE A 228 8.21 9.37 7.85
N LEU A 229 7.27 9.45 6.91
CA LEU A 229 7.53 9.96 5.57
C LEU A 229 7.76 11.47 5.52
N LYS A 230 7.29 12.22 6.53
CA LYS A 230 7.51 13.67 6.64
C LYS A 230 8.93 14.01 7.06
N ASP A 231 9.63 13.12 7.73
CA ASP A 231 11.03 13.29 8.11
C ASP A 231 11.86 13.35 6.83
N GLU A 232 12.72 14.37 6.70
CA GLU A 232 13.59 14.57 5.53
C GLU A 232 14.56 13.39 5.32
N LEU A 233 14.99 12.77 6.42
CA LEU A 233 15.85 11.58 6.43
C LEU A 233 15.05 10.26 6.41
N GLY A 234 13.72 10.34 6.43
CA GLY A 234 12.86 9.18 6.39
C GLY A 234 12.78 8.55 4.99
N PRO A 235 12.21 7.33 4.88
CA PRO A 235 12.02 6.66 3.60
C PRO A 235 11.07 7.42 2.67
N ASN A 236 11.22 7.21 1.36
CA ASN A 236 10.33 7.78 0.35
C ASN A 236 9.25 6.79 -0.12
N VAL A 237 9.40 5.52 0.21
CA VAL A 237 8.46 4.47 -0.20
C VAL A 237 7.92 3.76 1.02
N ALA A 238 6.61 3.73 1.17
CA ALA A 238 5.94 2.99 2.24
C ALA A 238 4.81 2.10 1.72
N VAL A 239 4.62 0.97 2.37
CA VAL A 239 3.54 0.03 2.09
C VAL A 239 2.83 -0.32 3.38
N PHE A 240 1.52 -0.33 3.37
CA PHE A 240 0.74 -0.93 4.45
C PHE A 240 -0.54 -1.59 3.94
N ASP A 241 -1.04 -2.52 4.73
CA ASP A 241 -2.24 -3.28 4.43
C ASP A 241 -3.44 -2.71 5.20
N MET A 242 -4.59 -2.72 4.56
CA MET A 242 -5.90 -2.51 5.19
C MET A 242 -6.68 -3.81 5.09
N ASP A 243 -6.96 -4.41 6.21
CA ASP A 243 -7.77 -5.63 6.31
C ASP A 243 -9.28 -5.30 6.45
N GLY A 244 -10.11 -6.35 6.51
CA GLY A 244 -11.55 -6.23 6.76
C GLY A 244 -12.44 -6.23 5.51
N PHE A 245 -11.87 -6.44 4.31
CA PHE A 245 -12.65 -6.56 3.08
C PHE A 245 -12.99 -8.01 2.70
N ASP A 246 -12.59 -8.98 3.51
CA ASP A 246 -12.96 -10.38 3.37
C ASP A 246 -14.26 -10.63 4.14
N THR A 247 -15.36 -10.29 3.52
CA THR A 247 -16.70 -10.39 4.11
C THR A 247 -17.37 -11.66 3.60
N HIS A 248 -17.05 -12.80 4.21
CA HIS A 248 -17.79 -14.03 4.01
C HIS A 248 -19.15 -13.92 4.71
N ALA A 249 -20.23 -13.90 3.94
CA ALA A 249 -21.63 -13.94 4.40
C ALA A 249 -22.23 -15.31 4.15
#